data_052014fa215f63886c4b3e6cb1de4d81
#
_entry.id   052014fa215f63886c4b3e6cb1de4d81
#
_cell.length_a   1.000
_cell.length_b   1.000
_cell.length_c   1.000
_cell.angle_alpha   90.00
_cell.angle_beta   90.00
_cell.angle_gamma   90.00
#
_symmetry.space_group_name_H-M   'P 1'
#
loop_
_entity.id
_entity.type
_entity.pdbx_description
1 polymer ?
#
loop_
_entity_poly.entity_id
_entity_poly.type
_entity_poly.pdbx_seq_one_letter_code
_entity_poly.pdbx_strand_id
1 'polypeptide(L)' 'MMEDINRIKVVLVEKKRTNKWLAEQLGVNPSTVSKWCTNSSQPDLNSLLKISDLLGVDIKELIVREYTSLFNR' A
#
# COMPACT_ATOMS: atom_id res chain seq x y z
N MET A 1 -4.09 0.46 -19.70
CA MET A 1 -3.97 -0.27 -18.44
C MET A 1 -3.08 0.50 -17.48
N MET A 2 -3.54 0.71 -16.28
CA MET A 2 -2.74 1.42 -15.29
C MET A 2 -1.69 0.49 -14.70
N GLU A 3 -0.47 0.99 -14.61
CA GLU A 3 0.57 0.25 -13.93
C GLU A 3 0.38 0.35 -12.41
N ASP A 4 0.65 -0.74 -11.73
CA ASP A 4 0.63 -0.74 -10.28
C ASP A 4 1.81 0.07 -9.75
N ILE A 5 1.53 0.98 -8.87
CA ILE A 5 2.54 1.81 -8.22
C ILE A 5 2.87 1.29 -6.84
N ASN A 6 1.85 0.76 -6.14
CA ASN A 6 2.07 0.21 -4.81
C ASN A 6 1.81 -1.29 -4.79
N ARG A 7 2.36 -1.95 -3.77
CA ARG A 7 2.22 -3.38 -3.54
C ARG A 7 1.46 -3.66 -2.24
N ILE A 8 0.58 -2.76 -1.83
CA ILE A 8 -0.13 -2.90 -0.55
C ILE A 8 -0.89 -4.22 -0.49
N LYS A 9 -1.59 -4.57 -1.56
CA LYS A 9 -2.36 -5.82 -1.60
C LYS A 9 -1.47 -7.04 -1.38
N VAL A 10 -0.34 -7.09 -2.06
CA VAL A 10 0.60 -8.20 -1.94
C VAL A 10 1.09 -8.33 -0.50
N VAL A 11 1.48 -7.21 0.11
CA VAL A 11 2.01 -7.24 1.47
C VAL A 11 0.92 -7.62 2.47
N LEU A 12 -0.31 -7.13 2.28
CA LEU A 12 -1.43 -7.54 3.13
C LEU A 12 -1.62 -9.05 3.09
N VAL A 13 -1.61 -9.63 1.90
CA VAL A 13 -1.77 -11.08 1.74
C VAL A 13 -0.63 -11.83 2.42
N GLU A 14 0.61 -11.37 2.23
CA GLU A 14 1.77 -11.98 2.86
C GLU A 14 1.69 -11.95 4.37
N LYS A 15 1.14 -10.87 4.93
CA LYS A 15 0.99 -10.71 6.37
C LYS A 15 -0.32 -11.29 6.89
N LYS A 16 -1.14 -11.86 6.00
CA LYS A 16 -2.43 -12.47 6.34
C LYS A 16 -3.36 -11.46 7.01
N ARG A 17 -3.39 -10.24 6.45
CA ARG A 17 -4.27 -9.16 6.92
C ARG A 17 -5.24 -8.79 5.81
N THR A 18 -6.40 -8.25 6.21
CA THR A 18 -7.46 -7.87 5.28
C THR A 18 -7.48 -6.36 5.07
N ASN A 19 -8.12 -5.93 3.98
CA ASN A 19 -8.37 -4.51 3.74
C ASN A 19 -9.15 -3.90 4.89
N LYS A 20 -10.13 -4.62 5.40
CA LYS A 20 -10.97 -4.15 6.51
C LYS A 20 -10.12 -3.90 7.75
N TRP A 21 -9.23 -4.83 8.06
CA TRP A 21 -8.33 -4.68 9.21
C TRP A 21 -7.49 -3.41 9.07
N LEU A 22 -6.92 -3.21 7.90
CA LEU A 22 -6.06 -2.05 7.67
C LEU A 22 -6.85 -0.76 7.78
N ALA A 23 -8.06 -0.74 7.22
CA ALA A 23 -8.93 0.43 7.30
C ALA A 23 -9.24 0.77 8.75
N GLU A 24 -9.54 -0.24 9.56
CA GLU A 24 -9.81 -0.05 10.99
C GLU A 24 -8.62 0.53 11.71
N GLN A 25 -7.43 0.02 11.42
CA GLN A 25 -6.21 0.50 12.06
C GLN A 25 -5.90 1.95 11.70
N LEU A 26 -6.21 2.34 10.48
CA LEU A 26 -5.92 3.70 10.01
C LEU A 26 -7.07 4.68 10.27
N GLY A 27 -8.24 4.17 10.66
CA GLY A 27 -9.40 5.02 10.85
C GLY A 27 -9.96 5.58 9.56
N VAL A 28 -9.85 4.83 8.46
CA VAL A 28 -10.37 5.25 7.16
C VAL A 28 -11.43 4.26 6.68
N ASN A 29 -12.13 4.63 5.64
CA ASN A 29 -13.17 3.80 5.06
C ASN A 29 -12.54 2.60 4.34
N PRO A 30 -13.10 1.38 4.48
CA PRO A 30 -12.58 0.22 3.76
C PRO A 30 -12.52 0.41 2.25
N SER A 31 -13.44 1.18 1.67
CA SER A 31 -13.39 1.46 0.23
C SER A 31 -12.14 2.25 -0.15
N THR A 32 -11.64 3.08 0.74
CA THR A 32 -10.40 3.82 0.51
C THR A 32 -9.22 2.86 0.40
N VAL A 33 -9.13 1.90 1.32
CA VAL A 33 -8.07 0.89 1.28
C VAL A 33 -8.20 0.03 0.02
N SER A 34 -9.42 -0.33 -0.35
CA SER A 34 -9.67 -1.09 -1.58
C SER A 34 -9.11 -0.39 -2.80
N LYS A 35 -9.31 0.92 -2.88
CA LYS A 35 -8.79 1.70 -4.01
C LYS A 35 -7.27 1.72 -4.03
N TRP A 36 -6.63 1.76 -2.87
CA TRP A 36 -5.18 1.66 -2.79
C TRP A 36 -4.70 0.29 -3.28
N CYS A 37 -5.40 -0.77 -2.85
CA CYS A 37 -5.03 -2.14 -3.22
C CYS A 37 -5.15 -2.39 -4.71
N THR A 38 -6.11 -1.74 -5.38
CA THR A 38 -6.28 -1.88 -6.83
C THR A 38 -5.49 -0.84 -7.61
N ASN A 39 -4.75 0.02 -6.91
CA ASN A 39 -3.99 1.12 -7.52
C ASN A 39 -4.87 2.13 -8.25
N SER A 40 -6.16 2.18 -7.89
CA SER A 40 -7.07 3.19 -8.42
C SER A 40 -6.76 4.57 -7.83
N SER A 41 -6.27 4.59 -6.61
CA SER A 41 -5.75 5.79 -5.97
C SER A 41 -4.60 5.39 -5.06
N GLN A 42 -3.83 6.35 -4.61
CA GLN A 42 -2.65 6.08 -3.80
C GLN A 42 -2.80 6.74 -2.43
N PRO A 43 -2.28 6.10 -1.37
CA PRO A 43 -2.26 6.74 -0.06
C PRO A 43 -1.27 7.90 -0.07
N ASP A 44 -1.53 8.89 0.77
CA ASP A 44 -0.54 9.96 0.96
C ASP A 44 0.65 9.39 1.72
N LEU A 45 1.72 10.18 1.79
CA LEU A 45 2.96 9.73 2.40
C LEU A 45 2.77 9.37 3.86
N ASN A 46 1.99 10.15 4.59
CA ASN A 46 1.73 9.88 6.00
C ASN A 46 1.03 8.54 6.20
N SER A 47 0.01 8.27 5.38
CA SER A 47 -0.71 6.99 5.45
C SER A 47 0.23 5.83 5.07
N LEU A 48 1.08 6.04 4.08
CA LEU A 48 2.01 5.01 3.64
C LEU A 48 2.99 4.64 4.74
N LEU A 49 3.50 5.62 5.49
CA LEU A 49 4.37 5.37 6.62
C LEU A 49 3.65 4.57 7.71
N LYS A 50 2.39 4.92 7.99
CA LYS A 50 1.60 4.18 8.98
C LYS A 50 1.37 2.74 8.54
N ILE A 51 1.10 2.52 7.25
CA ILE A 51 0.93 1.18 6.72
C ILE A 51 2.20 0.36 6.91
N SER A 52 3.35 0.94 6.60
CA SER A 52 4.62 0.22 6.76
C SER A 52 4.84 -0.18 8.22
N ASP A 53 4.52 0.71 9.16
CA ASP A 53 4.65 0.41 10.59
C ASP A 53 3.69 -0.69 11.01
N LEU A 54 2.42 -0.60 10.57
CA LEU A 54 1.40 -1.58 10.94
C LEU A 54 1.72 -2.97 10.42
N LEU A 55 2.30 -3.06 9.24
CA LEU A 55 2.62 -4.33 8.61
C LEU A 55 4.02 -4.82 8.94
N GLY A 56 4.82 -3.98 9.60
CA GLY A 56 6.17 -4.34 9.99
C GLY A 56 7.11 -4.52 8.82
N VAL A 57 6.97 -3.70 7.79
CA VAL A 57 7.81 -3.77 6.60
C VAL A 57 8.43 -2.41 6.32
N ASP A 58 9.51 -2.42 5.57
CA ASP A 58 10.12 -1.18 5.09
C ASP A 58 9.18 -0.54 4.07
N ILE A 59 9.10 0.78 4.09
CA ILE A 59 8.21 1.50 3.18
C ILE A 59 8.50 1.16 1.71
N LYS A 60 9.75 0.90 1.38
CA LYS A 60 10.12 0.56 0.00
C LYS A 60 9.49 -0.75 -0.45
N GLU A 61 9.10 -1.62 0.46
CA GLU A 61 8.43 -2.86 0.10
C GLU A 61 6.98 -2.63 -0.33
N LEU A 62 6.46 -1.44 -0.07
CA LEU A 62 5.11 -1.07 -0.50
C LEU A 62 5.10 -0.40 -1.87
N ILE A 63 6.27 -0.18 -2.46
CA ILE A 63 6.41 0.52 -3.74
C ILE A 63 6.88 -0.46 -4.80
N VAL A 64 6.31 -0.34 -6.00
CA VAL A 64 6.70 -1.19 -7.12
C VAL A 64 8.13 -0.85 -7.55
N ARG A 65 8.98 -1.87 -7.54
CA ARG A 65 10.42 -1.68 -7.74
C ARG A 65 10.77 -1.14 -9.12
N GLU A 66 10.12 -1.65 -10.15
CA GLU A 66 10.41 -1.18 -11.52
C GLU A 66 10.12 0.30 -11.67
N TYR A 67 9.07 0.75 -11.01
CA TYR A 67 8.69 2.15 -11.08
C TYR A 67 9.77 3.04 -10.46
N THR A 68 10.29 2.65 -9.30
CA THR A 68 11.36 3.41 -8.65
C THR A 68 12.65 3.39 -9.48
N SER A 69 12.93 2.27 -10.16
CA SER A 69 14.11 2.17 -11.02
C SER A 69 14.13 3.20 -12.13
N LEU A 70 12.96 3.55 -12.66
CA LEU A 70 12.87 4.54 -13.74
C LEU A 70 13.35 5.91 -13.28
N PHE A 71 13.19 6.23 -12.03
CA PHE A 71 13.54 7.54 -11.49
C PHE A 71 14.95 7.59 -10.93
N ASN A 72 15.61 6.46 -10.80
CA ASN A 72 16.94 6.38 -10.19
C ASN A 72 18.07 6.19 -11.20
N ARG A 73 17.79 6.49 -12.43
CA ARG A 73 18.79 6.33 -13.49
C ARG A 73 19.80 7.45 -13.51
#